data_ad39cab438ee2dcf0a8e886a14817d67
#
_entry.id   ad39cab438ee2dcf0a8e886a14817d67
#
_cell.length_a   1.000
_cell.length_b   1.000
_cell.length_c   1.000
_cell.angle_alpha   90.00
_cell.angle_beta   90.00
_cell.angle_gamma   90.00
#
_symmetry.space_group_name_H-M   'P 1'
#
loop_
_entity.id
_entity.type
_entity.pdbx_description
1 polymer ?
#
loop_
_entity_poly.entity_id
_entity_poly.type
_entity_poly.pdbx_seq_one_letter_code
_entity_poly.pdbx_strand_id
1 'polypeptide(L)'
;MKGYVQNIEGLTVKNEDFRQVLYTATNCQLVVMALKPKEEIGMEVHKLDQFFRVEEGTGEAVLDGVRALISAGFAVLVPAGTNHNIINTGSVPMKHYTIYALPNHRDGVVHHTRAEAEADNEHFDGKTTEERKIWVTTKNILKRSPYESNRL
;
A
#
# COMPACT_ATOMS: atom_id res chain seq x y z
N MET A 1 -9.63 -18.60 4.32
CA MET A 1 -10.36 -17.47 4.94
C MET A 1 -10.43 -16.35 3.92
N LYS A 2 -11.59 -15.80 3.69
CA LYS A 2 -11.78 -14.57 2.92
C LYS A 2 -11.55 -13.36 3.84
N GLY A 3 -10.80 -12.37 3.38
CA GLY A 3 -10.44 -11.20 4.18
C GLY A 3 -8.99 -11.22 4.66
N TYR A 4 -8.63 -10.25 5.51
CA TYR A 4 -7.27 -9.99 5.97
C TYR A 4 -7.26 -9.73 7.48
N VAL A 5 -6.49 -10.50 8.23
CA VAL A 5 -6.31 -10.35 9.68
C VAL A 5 -4.84 -10.56 10.00
N GLN A 6 -4.14 -9.48 10.35
CA GLN A 6 -2.72 -9.49 10.68
C GLN A 6 -2.41 -8.42 11.74
N ASN A 7 -1.28 -8.57 12.41
CA ASN A 7 -0.74 -7.50 13.26
C ASN A 7 -0.17 -6.39 12.36
N ILE A 8 -0.99 -5.38 12.07
CA ILE A 8 -0.61 -4.30 11.14
C ILE A 8 0.52 -3.42 11.68
N GLU A 9 0.59 -3.16 12.98
CA GLU A 9 1.70 -2.43 13.58
C GLU A 9 3.02 -3.16 13.35
N GLY A 10 3.08 -4.45 13.69
CA GLY A 10 4.27 -5.27 13.50
C GLY A 10 4.71 -5.37 12.03
N LEU A 11 3.78 -5.50 11.10
CA LEU A 11 4.06 -5.51 9.66
C LEU A 11 4.59 -4.15 9.17
N THR A 12 3.99 -3.06 9.64
CA THR A 12 4.37 -1.70 9.24
C THR A 12 5.78 -1.37 9.71
N VAL A 13 6.11 -1.66 10.96
CA VAL A 13 7.45 -1.39 11.54
C VAL A 13 8.53 -2.22 10.85
N LYS A 14 8.23 -3.45 10.47
CA LYS A 14 9.19 -4.34 9.77
C LYS A 14 9.34 -4.03 8.27
N ASN A 15 8.39 -3.31 7.67
CA ASN A 15 8.43 -3.01 6.24
C ASN A 15 9.59 -2.06 5.93
N GLU A 16 10.40 -2.42 4.94
CA GLU A 16 11.48 -1.58 4.41
C GLU A 16 11.19 -1.08 2.98
N ASP A 17 10.15 -1.59 2.34
CA ASP A 17 9.75 -1.18 1.00
C ASP A 17 9.13 0.21 1.03
N PHE A 18 9.40 1.00 -0.01
CA PHE A 18 8.74 2.29 -0.19
C PHE A 18 7.22 2.14 -0.21
N ARG A 19 6.71 1.12 -0.92
CA ARG A 19 5.27 0.79 -0.99
C ARG A 19 5.06 -0.71 -1.14
N GLN A 20 4.17 -1.27 -0.34
CA GLN A 20 3.70 -2.64 -0.51
C GLN A 20 2.19 -2.71 -0.28
N VAL A 21 1.46 -3.11 -1.30
CA VAL A 21 0.02 -3.38 -1.21
C VAL A 21 -0.18 -4.71 -0.50
N LEU A 22 -0.83 -4.69 0.66
CA LEU A 22 -1.07 -5.88 1.47
C LEU A 22 -2.41 -6.55 1.14
N TYR A 23 -3.45 -5.76 0.93
CA TYR A 23 -4.79 -6.28 0.67
C TYR A 23 -5.66 -5.27 -0.06
N THR A 24 -6.35 -5.73 -1.08
CA THR A 24 -7.31 -4.96 -1.88
C THR A 24 -8.70 -5.56 -1.75
N ALA A 25 -9.58 -4.83 -1.08
CA ALA A 25 -11.02 -5.11 -1.04
C ALA A 25 -11.74 -4.31 -2.13
N THR A 26 -13.06 -4.46 -2.23
CA THR A 26 -13.85 -3.73 -3.24
C THR A 26 -13.80 -2.21 -3.04
N ASN A 27 -13.88 -1.73 -1.79
CA ASN A 27 -14.01 -0.30 -1.48
C ASN A 27 -12.85 0.27 -0.67
N CYS A 28 -11.85 -0.52 -0.36
CA CYS A 28 -10.64 -0.04 0.33
C CYS A 28 -9.41 -0.90 0.01
N GLN A 29 -8.25 -0.32 0.24
CA GLN A 29 -6.97 -0.99 0.01
C GLN A 29 -5.99 -0.63 1.13
N LEU A 30 -5.36 -1.65 1.71
CA LEU A 30 -4.36 -1.52 2.77
C LEU A 30 -2.96 -1.59 2.18
N VAL A 31 -2.14 -0.59 2.48
CA VAL A 31 -0.78 -0.44 1.96
C VAL A 31 0.16 -0.05 3.10
N VAL A 32 1.33 -0.68 3.18
CA VAL A 32 2.42 -0.26 4.07
C VAL A 32 3.49 0.48 3.30
N MET A 33 4.10 1.47 3.94
CA MET A 33 5.14 2.30 3.35
C MET A 33 6.27 2.59 4.33
N ALA A 34 7.47 2.76 3.80
CA ALA A 34 8.62 3.25 4.52
C ALA A 34 9.27 4.40 3.74
N LEU A 35 9.46 5.53 4.41
CA LEU A 35 10.17 6.69 3.89
C LEU A 35 11.54 6.80 4.59
N LYS A 36 12.60 6.87 3.82
CA LYS A 36 13.95 7.17 4.34
C LYS A 36 14.00 8.60 4.89
N PRO A 37 14.98 8.94 5.74
CA PRO A 37 15.17 10.32 6.16
C PRO A 37 15.21 11.28 4.96
N LYS A 38 14.43 12.37 5.05
CA LYS A 38 14.23 13.41 4.01
C LYS A 38 13.48 12.95 2.76
N GLU A 39 13.04 11.70 2.69
CA GLU A 39 12.20 11.21 1.61
C GLU A 39 10.75 11.64 1.83
N GLU A 40 10.01 11.77 0.76
CA GLU A 40 8.60 12.13 0.77
C GLU A 40 7.81 11.26 -0.21
N ILE A 41 6.49 11.17 -0.03
CA ILE A 41 5.62 10.53 -1.00
C ILE A 41 5.60 11.34 -2.30
N GLY A 42 5.58 12.65 -2.20
CA GLY A 42 5.33 13.62 -3.25
C GLY A 42 3.94 14.22 -3.15
N MET A 43 3.72 15.38 -3.77
CA MET A 43 2.41 16.01 -3.77
C MET A 43 1.43 15.21 -4.62
N GLU A 44 0.32 14.79 -4.03
CA GLU A 44 -0.71 13.98 -4.65
C GLU A 44 -2.10 14.58 -4.44
N VAL A 45 -3.01 14.26 -5.37
CA VAL A 45 -4.46 14.49 -5.24
C VAL A 45 -5.17 13.22 -5.69
N HIS A 46 -6.08 12.72 -4.87
CA HIS A 46 -6.90 11.55 -5.20
C HIS A 46 -8.38 11.90 -5.25
N LYS A 47 -9.14 11.16 -6.06
CA LYS A 47 -10.61 11.21 -6.09
C LYS A 47 -11.25 10.27 -5.06
N LEU A 48 -10.48 9.88 -4.04
CA LEU A 48 -10.86 8.96 -2.98
C LEU A 48 -10.37 9.51 -1.65
N ASP A 49 -10.96 9.05 -0.57
CA ASP A 49 -10.49 9.39 0.77
C ASP A 49 -9.29 8.50 1.13
N GLN A 50 -8.37 9.04 1.91
CA GLN A 50 -7.18 8.34 2.34
C GLN A 50 -6.92 8.54 3.82
N PHE A 51 -6.57 7.46 4.51
CA PHE A 51 -6.18 7.46 5.91
C PHE A 51 -4.72 7.02 6.02
N PHE A 52 -3.92 7.74 6.82
CA PHE A 52 -2.56 7.35 7.19
C PHE A 52 -2.46 7.15 8.70
N ARG A 53 -1.68 6.18 9.11
CA ARG A 53 -1.25 6.00 10.50
C ARG A 53 0.26 5.84 10.55
N VAL A 54 0.94 6.71 11.31
CA VAL A 54 2.38 6.62 11.57
C VAL A 54 2.62 5.67 12.74
N GLU A 55 3.44 4.65 12.53
CA GLU A 55 3.83 3.70 13.56
C GLU A 55 5.25 3.95 14.10
N GLU A 56 6.14 4.53 13.30
CA GLU A 56 7.52 4.84 13.67
C GLU A 56 8.04 6.07 12.93
N GLY A 57 8.87 6.86 13.60
CA GLY A 57 9.49 8.05 13.03
C GLY A 57 8.70 9.33 13.24
N THR A 58 9.20 10.41 12.65
CA THR A 58 8.62 11.76 12.73
C THR A 58 8.64 12.42 11.37
N GLY A 59 7.69 13.30 11.12
CA GLY A 59 7.63 14.01 9.85
C GLY A 59 6.59 15.10 9.83
N GLU A 60 6.16 15.45 8.64
CA GLU A 60 5.11 16.42 8.38
C GLU A 60 4.06 15.84 7.43
N ALA A 61 2.80 16.14 7.71
CA ALA A 61 1.72 16.05 6.76
C ALA A 61 1.43 17.44 6.19
N VAL A 62 1.26 17.54 4.87
CA VAL A 62 0.87 18.77 4.18
C VAL A 62 -0.50 18.54 3.55
N LEU A 63 -1.50 19.32 3.95
CA LEU A 63 -2.86 19.26 3.45
C LEU A 63 -3.26 20.64 2.94
N ASP A 64 -3.49 20.77 1.61
CA ASP A 64 -3.81 22.07 0.96
C ASP A 64 -2.85 23.19 1.37
N GLY A 65 -1.55 22.89 1.45
CA GLY A 65 -0.50 23.83 1.84
C GLY A 65 -0.32 24.05 3.35
N VAL A 66 -1.20 23.51 4.19
CA VAL A 66 -1.08 23.58 5.65
C VAL A 66 -0.21 22.42 6.14
N ARG A 67 0.84 22.75 6.91
CA ARG A 67 1.79 21.78 7.48
C ARG A 67 1.42 21.43 8.91
N ALA A 68 1.46 20.14 9.24
CA ALA A 68 1.29 19.63 10.59
C ALA A 68 2.39 18.64 10.91
N LEU A 69 3.00 18.76 12.10
CA LEU A 69 3.95 17.77 12.60
C LEU A 69 3.23 16.47 12.94
N ILE A 70 3.82 15.35 12.53
CA ILE A 70 3.32 14.01 12.81
C ILE A 70 4.44 13.12 13.37
N SER A 71 4.05 12.16 14.19
CA SER A 71 4.95 11.17 14.78
C SER A 71 4.20 9.86 15.04
N ALA A 72 4.88 8.86 15.58
CA ALA A 72 4.26 7.58 15.95
C ALA A 72 2.97 7.80 16.75
N GLY A 73 1.91 7.11 16.36
CA GLY A 73 0.56 7.24 16.94
C GLY A 73 -0.35 8.26 16.26
N PHE A 74 0.16 9.11 15.36
CA PHE A 74 -0.65 10.08 14.63
C PHE A 74 -1.41 9.45 13.48
N ALA A 75 -2.64 9.89 13.30
CA ALA A 75 -3.45 9.65 12.11
C ALA A 75 -3.53 10.90 11.25
N VAL A 76 -3.56 10.70 9.93
CA VAL A 76 -3.85 11.76 8.94
C VAL A 76 -5.00 11.30 8.09
N LEU A 77 -6.08 12.07 8.07
CA LEU A 77 -7.23 11.82 7.21
C LEU A 77 -7.23 12.83 6.08
N VAL A 78 -7.20 12.33 4.84
CA VAL A 78 -7.14 13.15 3.63
C VAL A 78 -8.44 12.97 2.86
N PRO A 79 -9.35 13.96 2.85
CA PRO A 79 -10.56 13.92 2.03
C PRO A 79 -10.23 13.92 0.54
N ALA A 80 -11.06 13.29 -0.25
CA ALA A 80 -10.96 13.31 -1.71
C ALA A 80 -10.82 14.76 -2.23
N GLY A 81 -9.92 14.96 -3.20
CA GLY A 81 -9.66 16.27 -3.80
C GLY A 81 -8.68 17.17 -3.02
N THR A 82 -8.16 16.73 -1.88
CA THR A 82 -7.19 17.47 -1.09
C THR A 82 -5.78 17.26 -1.63
N ASN A 83 -5.04 18.35 -1.94
CA ASN A 83 -3.61 18.29 -2.21
C ASN A 83 -2.88 17.87 -0.94
N HIS A 84 -2.08 16.83 -1.00
CA HIS A 84 -1.42 16.32 0.19
C HIS A 84 -0.04 15.72 -0.10
N ASN A 85 0.79 15.72 0.95
CA ASN A 85 2.10 15.08 0.96
C ASN A 85 2.42 14.61 2.37
N ILE A 86 3.18 13.53 2.47
CA ILE A 86 3.78 13.04 3.71
C ILE A 86 5.30 13.08 3.53
N ILE A 87 5.97 13.74 4.46
CA ILE A 87 7.41 14.01 4.40
C ILE A 87 8.09 13.48 5.64
N ASN A 88 9.12 12.67 5.48
CA ASN A 88 9.98 12.29 6.59
C ASN A 88 10.98 13.41 6.87
N THR A 89 10.76 14.19 7.93
CA THR A 89 11.66 15.26 8.38
C THR A 89 12.59 14.82 9.49
N GLY A 90 12.50 13.58 9.93
CA GLY A 90 13.33 12.99 10.97
C GLY A 90 14.65 12.43 10.47
N SER A 91 15.39 11.81 11.38
CA SER A 91 16.71 11.20 11.13
C SER A 91 16.66 9.67 11.02
N VAL A 92 15.50 9.06 11.22
CA VAL A 92 15.24 7.63 11.09
C VAL A 92 14.15 7.36 10.05
N PRO A 93 14.03 6.14 9.52
CA PRO A 93 12.93 5.81 8.61
C PRO A 93 11.57 6.08 9.26
N MET A 94 10.63 6.64 8.48
CA MET A 94 9.25 6.81 8.90
C MET A 94 8.44 5.63 8.35
N LYS A 95 7.80 4.89 9.24
CA LYS A 95 6.99 3.71 8.94
C LYS A 95 5.53 4.05 9.14
N HIS A 96 4.74 3.86 8.12
CA HIS A 96 3.31 4.10 8.19
C HIS A 96 2.53 3.13 7.33
N TYR A 97 1.26 2.97 7.61
CA TYR A 97 0.33 2.35 6.70
C TYR A 97 -0.73 3.34 6.24
N THR A 98 -1.32 3.05 5.12
CA THR A 98 -2.39 3.86 4.55
C THR A 98 -3.54 2.97 4.10
N ILE A 99 -4.76 3.52 4.20
CA ILE A 99 -5.96 2.92 3.65
C ILE A 99 -6.51 3.88 2.60
N TYR A 100 -6.57 3.41 1.37
CA TYR A 100 -7.28 4.08 0.29
C TYR A 100 -8.74 3.62 0.26
N ALA A 101 -9.66 4.53 0.17
CA ALA A 101 -11.09 4.29 0.02
C ALA A 101 -11.63 5.16 -1.13
N LEU A 102 -11.57 4.63 -2.33
CA LEU A 102 -11.45 3.32 -2.96
C LEU A 102 -10.00 2.85 -3.17
N PRO A 103 -9.76 1.58 -3.69
CA PRO A 103 -8.44 1.13 -4.08
C PRO A 103 -7.77 2.04 -5.10
N ASN A 104 -6.47 2.24 -4.98
CA ASN A 104 -5.68 3.12 -5.84
C ASN A 104 -4.63 2.38 -6.66
N HIS A 105 -4.02 1.34 -6.11
CA HIS A 105 -2.95 0.58 -6.73
C HIS A 105 -3.44 -0.78 -7.22
N ARG A 106 -2.71 -1.37 -8.18
CA ARG A 106 -2.91 -2.77 -8.55
C ARG A 106 -2.62 -3.68 -7.36
N ASP A 107 -3.45 -4.69 -7.15
CA ASP A 107 -3.31 -5.62 -6.04
C ASP A 107 -1.94 -6.31 -6.03
N GLY A 108 -1.29 -6.33 -4.86
CA GLY A 108 -0.01 -7.00 -4.62
C GLY A 108 1.21 -6.29 -5.19
N VAL A 109 1.10 -5.04 -5.62
CA VAL A 109 2.25 -4.22 -6.04
C VAL A 109 3.24 -4.06 -4.89
N VAL A 110 4.53 -4.20 -5.20
CA VAL A 110 5.65 -3.89 -4.31
C VAL A 110 6.62 -2.99 -5.07
N HIS A 111 6.95 -1.84 -4.48
CA HIS A 111 8.02 -0.97 -4.92
C HIS A 111 9.06 -0.87 -3.79
N HIS A 112 10.27 -1.36 -4.04
CA HIS A 112 11.32 -1.35 -3.03
C HIS A 112 11.86 0.05 -2.77
N THR A 113 11.82 0.92 -3.81
CA THR A 113 12.28 2.30 -3.76
C THR A 113 11.25 3.27 -4.31
N ARG A 114 11.38 4.55 -3.94
CA ARG A 114 10.58 5.62 -4.53
C ARG A 114 10.77 5.71 -6.04
N ALA A 115 12.01 5.55 -6.51
CA ALA A 115 12.32 5.57 -7.94
C ALA A 115 11.57 4.49 -8.73
N GLU A 116 11.44 3.28 -8.18
CA GLU A 116 10.62 2.22 -8.79
C GLU A 116 9.15 2.63 -8.87
N ALA A 117 8.61 3.23 -7.80
CA ALA A 117 7.23 3.69 -7.78
C ALA A 117 6.97 4.81 -8.80
N GLU A 118 7.89 5.75 -8.96
CA GLU A 118 7.79 6.84 -9.95
C GLU A 118 7.90 6.35 -11.40
N ALA A 119 8.65 5.26 -11.63
CA ALA A 119 8.83 4.68 -12.96
C ALA A 119 7.68 3.75 -13.38
N ASP A 120 6.84 3.30 -12.45
CA ASP A 120 5.74 2.38 -12.70
C ASP A 120 4.42 3.16 -12.84
N ASN A 121 3.79 3.07 -14.01
CA ASN A 121 2.47 3.66 -14.29
C ASN A 121 1.31 2.75 -13.86
N GLU A 122 1.51 1.93 -12.83
CA GLU A 122 0.47 1.03 -12.33
C GLU A 122 -0.69 1.80 -11.68
N HIS A 123 -1.86 1.23 -11.73
CA HIS A 123 -3.07 1.71 -11.07
C HIS A 123 -4.00 0.54 -10.80
N PHE A 124 -5.02 0.76 -9.98
CA PHE A 124 -6.04 -0.24 -9.70
C PHE A 124 -6.72 -0.69 -11.00
N ASP A 125 -6.70 -1.98 -11.24
CA ASP A 125 -7.22 -2.62 -12.47
C ASP A 125 -8.61 -3.26 -12.28
N GLY A 126 -9.27 -2.95 -11.16
CA GLY A 126 -10.59 -3.49 -10.82
C GLY A 126 -10.55 -4.86 -10.13
N LYS A 127 -9.36 -5.44 -9.89
CA LYS A 127 -9.23 -6.78 -9.29
C LYS A 127 -8.87 -6.72 -7.82
N THR A 128 -9.63 -7.44 -7.01
CA THR A 128 -9.39 -7.58 -5.58
C THR A 128 -8.40 -8.71 -5.28
N THR A 129 -7.86 -8.72 -4.06
CA THR A 129 -7.00 -9.82 -3.58
C THR A 129 -7.70 -11.18 -3.65
N GLU A 130 -9.01 -11.23 -3.35
CA GLU A 130 -9.76 -12.49 -3.35
C GLU A 130 -9.94 -13.04 -4.78
N GLU A 131 -10.23 -12.17 -5.74
CA GLU A 131 -10.35 -12.58 -7.15
C GLU A 131 -9.02 -13.10 -7.70
N ARG A 132 -7.90 -12.48 -7.33
CA ARG A 132 -6.57 -12.93 -7.71
C ARG A 132 -6.23 -14.29 -7.11
N LYS A 133 -6.59 -14.55 -5.85
CA LYS A 133 -6.41 -15.87 -5.20
C LYS A 133 -7.15 -16.97 -5.95
N ILE A 134 -8.40 -16.73 -6.34
CA ILE A 134 -9.23 -17.68 -7.10
C ILE A 134 -8.56 -18.00 -8.44
N TRP A 135 -8.09 -17.00 -9.17
CA TRP A 135 -7.46 -17.18 -10.48
C TRP A 135 -6.17 -18.01 -10.41
N VAL A 136 -5.31 -17.77 -9.42
CA VAL A 136 -4.08 -18.54 -9.18
C VAL A 136 -4.41 -20.01 -8.86
N THR A 137 -5.40 -20.25 -8.02
CA THR A 137 -5.85 -21.60 -7.66
C THR A 137 -6.38 -22.35 -8.89
N THR A 138 -7.21 -21.71 -9.71
CA THR A 138 -7.77 -22.30 -10.94
C THR A 138 -6.67 -22.64 -11.95
N LYS A 139 -5.70 -21.75 -12.16
CA LYS A 139 -4.55 -22.06 -13.05
C LYS A 139 -3.71 -23.23 -12.56
N ASN A 140 -3.52 -23.36 -11.26
CA ASN A 140 -2.77 -24.46 -10.68
C ASN A 140 -3.51 -25.81 -10.81
N ILE A 141 -4.84 -25.81 -10.74
CA ILE A 141 -5.67 -26.99 -10.98
C ILE A 141 -5.59 -27.40 -12.46
N LEU A 142 -5.70 -26.47 -13.40
CA LEU A 142 -5.61 -26.73 -14.84
C LEU A 142 -4.22 -27.24 -15.27
N LYS A 143 -3.14 -26.85 -14.59
CA LYS A 143 -1.79 -27.38 -14.83
C LYS A 143 -1.58 -28.79 -14.27
N ARG A 144 -2.43 -29.27 -13.37
CA ARG A 144 -2.44 -30.63 -12.84
C ARG A 144 -3.43 -31.55 -13.59
N SER A 145 -3.52 -31.44 -14.91
CA SER A 145 -4.33 -32.34 -15.73
C SER A 145 -3.77 -33.78 -15.64
N PRO A 146 -4.58 -34.79 -15.33
CA PRO A 146 -4.14 -36.17 -15.10
C PRO A 146 -3.98 -36.98 -16.40
N TYR A 147 -3.41 -36.37 -17.44
CA TYR A 147 -3.14 -37.10 -18.71
C TYR A 147 -1.64 -37.29 -18.97
N GLU A 148 -0.89 -37.67 -17.94
CA GLU A 148 0.45 -38.27 -18.13
C GLU A 148 0.62 -39.54 -17.28
N SER A 149 -0.23 -40.49 -17.52
CA SER A 149 0.08 -41.89 -17.13
C SER A 149 -0.59 -42.81 -18.14
N ASN A 150 0.12 -43.12 -19.23
CA ASN A 150 0.07 -44.37 -19.96
C ASN A 150 0.82 -44.23 -21.30
N ARG A 151 2.15 -44.35 -21.24
CA ARG A 151 2.94 -44.94 -22.33
C ARG A 151 3.91 -45.91 -21.68
N LEU A 152 3.51 -47.15 -21.72
CA LEU A 152 4.41 -48.28 -21.68
C LEU A 152 5.19 -48.36 -22.99
#